data_97eb857f41acb7188d73b812b9185823
#
_entry.id   97eb857f41acb7188d73b812b9185823
#
_cell.length_a   1.000
_cell.length_b   1.000
_cell.length_c   1.000
_cell.angle_alpha   90.00
_cell.angle_beta   90.00
_cell.angle_gamma   90.00
#
_symmetry.space_group_name_H-M   'P 1'
#
loop_
_entity.id
_entity.type
_entity.pdbx_description
1 polymer ?
#
loop_
_entity_poly.entity_id
_entity_poly.type
_entity_poly.pdbx_seq_one_letter_code
_entity_poly.pdbx_strand_id
1 'polypeptide(L)'
;MLGLAVLSLLHTASGQTIAKTDWPQFRGSGALGRSDGAGVPTTWSDDTNVAWKTPLPGPGASSPITLGNRIFLTCHTGYNTGSGGAGEISNLKRHLLCLNLADGKIVWDTAIPALMPEQERIREDHGYASSTPVTDGERVYVFFGKTGVFAFDLNGKQLWRADVGSTLNGWGSATSPVIHKDLLLVNASVESESLVALDKRTGKEVWRAGGVQESWHAPALVTTPEGKTEVVVAMMKKVLGFDVTDGKPLWSCNTGINWYMCPTPVTHEGIVYAVGGRTPNGGLAVRAGGRGDVTGTHLLWKVNKGTNVPSPILHEGHLYFAHENLGVVYCLNAKTGETVYEERLSPSPGQIYASPVLVGGNIYYTGRGGRTVIVAAQPALKVLGEATLENNRGAFNASPAVAGKRLLIRSNKFLYCLGN
;
A
#
# COMPACT_ATOMS: atom_id res chain seq x y z
N MET A 1 32.65 -30.35 44.11
CA MET A 1 31.57 -29.45 43.62
C MET A 1 31.94 -29.03 42.20
N LEU A 2 31.34 -29.69 41.19
CA LEU A 2 31.51 -29.32 39.78
C LEU A 2 30.39 -28.32 39.43
N GLY A 3 30.79 -27.10 39.09
CA GLY A 3 29.87 -26.09 38.59
C GLY A 3 29.58 -26.33 37.10
N LEU A 4 28.33 -26.63 36.74
CA LEU A 4 27.86 -26.62 35.36
C LEU A 4 27.69 -25.17 34.92
N ALA A 5 28.52 -24.71 33.98
CA ALA A 5 28.31 -23.48 33.26
C ALA A 5 27.25 -23.73 32.15
N VAL A 6 26.06 -23.18 32.31
CA VAL A 6 25.04 -23.16 31.27
C VAL A 6 25.41 -22.06 30.26
N LEU A 7 25.95 -22.44 29.10
CA LEU A 7 26.17 -21.55 27.97
C LEU A 7 24.79 -21.30 27.32
N SER A 8 24.19 -20.15 27.59
CA SER A 8 23.04 -19.66 26.83
C SER A 8 23.49 -19.21 25.44
N LEU A 9 23.24 -20.03 24.44
CA LEU A 9 23.37 -19.66 23.02
C LEU A 9 22.33 -18.55 22.71
N LEU A 10 22.78 -17.30 22.74
CA LEU A 10 22.04 -16.19 22.16
C LEU A 10 21.97 -16.43 20.64
N HIS A 11 20.87 -16.98 20.15
CA HIS A 11 20.55 -16.97 18.74
C HIS A 11 20.30 -15.50 18.34
N THR A 12 21.33 -14.83 17.84
CA THR A 12 21.15 -13.58 17.10
C THR A 12 20.42 -13.94 15.82
N ALA A 13 19.14 -13.60 15.73
CA ALA A 13 18.40 -13.66 14.48
C ALA A 13 19.12 -12.72 13.50
N SER A 14 19.89 -13.29 12.57
CA SER A 14 20.52 -12.50 11.50
C SER A 14 19.41 -11.98 10.61
N GLY A 15 19.24 -10.67 10.54
CA GLY A 15 18.33 -10.01 9.62
C GLY A 15 18.67 -10.41 8.18
N GLN A 16 17.66 -10.53 7.34
CA GLN A 16 17.80 -10.80 5.92
C GLN A 16 17.95 -9.46 5.17
N THR A 17 18.99 -9.34 4.34
CA THR A 17 19.14 -8.16 3.47
C THR A 17 18.00 -8.10 2.47
N ILE A 18 17.36 -6.94 2.36
CA ILE A 18 16.33 -6.71 1.34
C ILE A 18 16.99 -6.66 -0.03
N ALA A 19 16.63 -7.61 -0.88
CA ALA A 19 17.14 -7.69 -2.26
C ALA A 19 16.37 -6.74 -3.18
N LYS A 20 16.96 -6.38 -4.33
CA LYS A 20 16.25 -5.58 -5.35
C LYS A 20 15.01 -6.28 -5.92
N THR A 21 14.94 -7.60 -5.81
CA THR A 21 13.81 -8.44 -6.23
C THR A 21 12.72 -8.54 -5.18
N ASP A 22 12.94 -8.03 -3.96
CA ASP A 22 11.95 -8.02 -2.90
C ASP A 22 10.96 -6.87 -3.07
N TRP A 23 9.78 -7.07 -2.50
CA TRP A 23 8.68 -6.09 -2.45
C TRP A 23 8.34 -5.76 -0.99
N PRO A 24 9.18 -4.98 -0.28
CA PRO A 24 9.22 -4.95 1.18
C PRO A 24 8.09 -4.17 1.85
N GLN A 25 7.27 -3.45 1.08
CA GLN A 25 6.19 -2.58 1.58
C GLN A 25 5.10 -2.40 0.52
N PHE A 26 4.03 -1.69 0.88
CA PHE A 26 2.99 -1.28 -0.07
C PHE A 26 3.60 -0.58 -1.29
N ARG A 27 3.31 -1.07 -2.48
CA ARG A 27 3.84 -0.60 -3.77
C ARG A 27 5.36 -0.76 -3.94
N GLY A 28 5.98 -1.67 -3.18
CA GLY A 28 7.41 -2.01 -3.31
C GLY A 28 8.36 -0.93 -2.83
N SER A 29 9.61 -1.02 -3.24
CA SER A 29 10.66 -0.10 -2.83
C SER A 29 10.31 1.34 -3.19
N GLY A 30 10.40 2.25 -2.19
CA GLY A 30 10.03 3.66 -2.33
C GLY A 30 8.54 3.93 -2.58
N ALA A 31 7.67 2.92 -2.44
CA ALA A 31 6.22 3.00 -2.70
C ALA A 31 5.88 3.44 -4.16
N LEU A 32 6.76 3.15 -5.12
CA LEU A 32 6.65 3.64 -6.50
C LEU A 32 5.75 2.79 -7.39
N GLY A 33 5.37 1.58 -6.96
CA GLY A 33 4.55 0.66 -7.75
C GLY A 33 5.29 0.09 -8.97
N ARG A 34 6.62 0.04 -8.93
CA ARG A 34 7.42 -0.42 -10.06
C ARG A 34 8.52 -1.39 -9.64
N SER A 35 8.86 -2.28 -10.57
CA SER A 35 10.02 -3.17 -10.50
C SER A 35 10.79 -3.09 -11.82
N ASP A 36 12.11 -3.05 -11.72
CA ASP A 36 13.01 -3.12 -12.88
C ASP A 36 13.17 -4.58 -13.37
N GLY A 37 12.50 -5.54 -12.70
CA GLY A 37 12.47 -6.95 -13.10
C GLY A 37 11.85 -7.14 -14.48
N ALA A 38 12.14 -8.28 -15.08
CA ALA A 38 11.56 -8.69 -16.35
C ALA A 38 11.08 -10.15 -16.29
N GLY A 39 10.25 -10.54 -17.22
CA GLY A 39 9.78 -11.93 -17.34
C GLY A 39 8.56 -12.27 -16.47
N VAL A 40 7.87 -11.29 -15.94
CA VAL A 40 6.53 -11.46 -15.39
C VAL A 40 5.57 -11.79 -16.55
N PRO A 41 4.66 -12.77 -16.39
CA PRO A 41 3.77 -13.17 -17.48
C PRO A 41 2.82 -12.03 -17.88
N THR A 42 2.54 -11.93 -19.16
CA THR A 42 1.55 -10.99 -19.73
C THR A 42 0.23 -11.68 -20.07
N THR A 43 0.16 -12.99 -19.88
CA THR A 43 -1.03 -13.81 -20.09
C THR A 43 -1.11 -14.88 -19.01
N TRP A 44 -2.31 -15.12 -18.50
CA TRP A 44 -2.64 -16.22 -17.57
C TRP A 44 -4.13 -16.52 -17.61
N SER A 45 -4.47 -17.69 -17.12
CA SER A 45 -5.84 -18.10 -16.79
C SER A 45 -5.81 -18.88 -15.48
N ASP A 46 -6.91 -19.47 -15.05
CA ASP A 46 -6.92 -20.28 -13.83
C ASP A 46 -5.96 -21.48 -13.87
N ASP A 47 -5.61 -21.98 -15.08
CA ASP A 47 -4.79 -23.17 -15.31
C ASP A 47 -3.48 -22.89 -16.08
N THR A 48 -3.26 -21.64 -16.50
CA THR A 48 -2.08 -21.27 -17.30
C THR A 48 -1.29 -20.18 -16.59
N ASN A 49 0.02 -20.33 -16.49
CA ASN A 49 0.94 -19.40 -15.84
C ASN A 49 0.59 -19.11 -14.35
N VAL A 50 -0.13 -20.00 -13.69
CA VAL A 50 -0.35 -19.99 -12.23
C VAL A 50 0.58 -21.03 -11.60
N ALA A 51 1.64 -20.56 -10.92
CA ALA A 51 2.56 -21.45 -10.21
C ALA A 51 1.86 -22.14 -9.03
N TRP A 52 1.05 -21.37 -8.30
CA TRP A 52 0.22 -21.86 -7.20
C TRP A 52 -0.90 -20.87 -6.85
N LYS A 53 -1.93 -21.40 -6.18
CA LYS A 53 -3.08 -20.67 -5.65
C LYS A 53 -3.34 -21.14 -4.22
N THR A 54 -3.34 -20.22 -3.26
CA THR A 54 -3.51 -20.55 -1.83
C THR A 54 -4.81 -19.91 -1.31
N PRO A 55 -5.72 -20.71 -0.70
CA PRO A 55 -6.86 -20.15 0.00
C PRO A 55 -6.40 -19.40 1.25
N LEU A 56 -6.98 -18.22 1.49
CA LEU A 56 -6.70 -17.41 2.67
C LEU A 56 -7.71 -17.70 3.78
N PRO A 57 -7.32 -17.62 5.07
CA PRO A 57 -8.20 -17.88 6.21
C PRO A 57 -9.42 -16.95 6.27
N GLY A 58 -9.30 -15.76 5.69
CA GLY A 58 -10.37 -14.78 5.65
C GLY A 58 -10.09 -13.63 4.69
N PRO A 59 -11.07 -12.73 4.49
CA PRO A 59 -10.95 -11.63 3.56
C PRO A 59 -9.97 -10.55 4.05
N GLY A 60 -9.63 -9.65 3.13
CA GLY A 60 -8.81 -8.47 3.35
C GLY A 60 -8.33 -7.89 2.02
N ALA A 61 -7.94 -6.62 2.05
CA ALA A 61 -7.46 -5.87 0.89
C ALA A 61 -5.96 -5.49 0.99
N SER A 62 -5.23 -5.96 2.02
CA SER A 62 -3.79 -5.71 2.09
C SER A 62 -3.07 -6.32 0.90
N SER A 63 -2.11 -5.61 0.33
CA SER A 63 -1.24 -6.15 -0.69
C SER A 63 -0.25 -7.16 -0.08
N PRO A 64 0.18 -8.19 -0.81
CA PRO A 64 1.30 -9.00 -0.36
C PRO A 64 2.61 -8.19 -0.41
N ILE A 65 3.51 -8.46 0.53
CA ILE A 65 4.89 -8.01 0.48
C ILE A 65 5.82 -9.23 0.48
N THR A 66 7.06 -9.07 0.01
CA THR A 66 8.02 -10.16 -0.05
C THR A 66 9.35 -9.80 0.57
N LEU A 67 10.00 -10.82 1.17
CA LEU A 67 11.35 -10.78 1.68
C LEU A 67 11.98 -12.16 1.42
N GLY A 68 12.89 -12.27 0.46
CA GLY A 68 13.45 -13.53 0.00
C GLY A 68 12.35 -14.52 -0.39
N ASN A 69 12.33 -15.68 0.26
CA ASN A 69 11.31 -16.72 0.00
C ASN A 69 10.06 -16.60 0.89
N ARG A 70 9.80 -15.47 1.49
CA ARG A 70 8.63 -15.23 2.36
C ARG A 70 7.70 -14.19 1.76
N ILE A 71 6.41 -14.42 1.92
CA ILE A 71 5.34 -13.46 1.60
C ILE A 71 4.62 -13.13 2.90
N PHE A 72 4.34 -11.85 3.14
CA PHE A 72 3.52 -11.42 4.26
C PHE A 72 2.31 -10.66 3.77
N LEU A 73 1.15 -10.91 4.38
CA LEU A 73 -0.09 -10.17 4.14
C LEU A 73 -1.01 -10.29 5.36
N THR A 74 -2.07 -9.48 5.39
CA THR A 74 -3.04 -9.51 6.48
C THR A 74 -4.40 -9.99 5.99
N CYS A 75 -5.19 -10.63 6.86
CA CYS A 75 -6.60 -10.93 6.66
C CYS A 75 -7.37 -10.78 7.97
N HIS A 76 -8.68 -10.97 7.96
CA HIS A 76 -9.48 -10.99 9.19
C HIS A 76 -10.45 -12.18 9.20
N THR A 77 -10.83 -12.61 10.41
CA THR A 77 -11.78 -13.69 10.64
C THR A 77 -12.76 -13.32 11.75
N GLY A 78 -13.79 -14.12 11.94
CA GLY A 78 -14.71 -14.07 13.07
C GLY A 78 -15.85 -13.06 12.93
N TYR A 79 -15.73 -12.05 12.07
CA TYR A 79 -16.76 -11.07 11.82
C TYR A 79 -16.75 -10.60 10.36
N ASN A 80 -17.93 -10.47 9.75
CA ASN A 80 -18.14 -9.94 8.39
C ASN A 80 -17.20 -10.56 7.32
N THR A 81 -17.12 -11.88 7.31
CA THR A 81 -16.23 -12.62 6.40
C THR A 81 -16.84 -12.92 5.04
N GLY A 82 -18.09 -12.46 4.80
CA GLY A 82 -18.81 -12.65 3.53
C GLY A 82 -19.51 -14.00 3.40
N SER A 83 -19.57 -14.81 4.46
CA SER A 83 -20.30 -16.08 4.49
C SER A 83 -21.04 -16.26 5.82
N GLY A 84 -22.29 -16.69 5.79
CA GLY A 84 -23.03 -17.07 7.00
C GLY A 84 -23.50 -15.91 7.90
N GLY A 85 -23.64 -14.69 7.35
CA GLY A 85 -23.99 -13.48 8.12
C GLY A 85 -22.76 -12.78 8.72
N ALA A 86 -23.00 -11.64 9.40
CA ALA A 86 -21.89 -10.82 9.94
C ALA A 86 -21.15 -11.51 11.12
N GLY A 87 -21.84 -12.32 11.91
CA GLY A 87 -21.29 -12.88 13.15
C GLY A 87 -21.28 -11.85 14.29
N GLU A 88 -20.60 -12.19 15.39
CA GLU A 88 -20.41 -11.31 16.55
C GLU A 88 -19.09 -10.54 16.42
N ILE A 89 -19.14 -9.22 16.50
CA ILE A 89 -17.95 -8.37 16.33
C ILE A 89 -16.87 -8.63 17.37
N SER A 90 -17.22 -9.09 18.54
CA SER A 90 -16.27 -9.53 19.58
C SER A 90 -15.36 -10.68 19.16
N ASN A 91 -15.76 -11.44 18.12
CA ASN A 91 -14.97 -12.52 17.54
C ASN A 91 -14.00 -12.04 16.46
N LEU A 92 -14.01 -10.74 16.11
CA LEU A 92 -13.12 -10.20 15.09
C LEU A 92 -11.65 -10.39 15.49
N LYS A 93 -10.90 -11.05 14.61
CA LYS A 93 -9.45 -11.19 14.70
C LYS A 93 -8.82 -10.69 13.41
N ARG A 94 -7.72 -9.98 13.54
CA ARG A 94 -6.83 -9.64 12.43
C ARG A 94 -5.64 -10.56 12.43
N HIS A 95 -5.19 -10.96 11.27
CA HIS A 95 -4.12 -11.92 11.09
C HIS A 95 -2.95 -11.29 10.34
N LEU A 96 -1.74 -11.60 10.76
CA LEU A 96 -0.55 -11.50 9.94
C LEU A 96 -0.18 -12.92 9.50
N LEU A 97 -0.12 -13.13 8.19
CA LEU A 97 0.25 -14.40 7.58
C LEU A 97 1.66 -14.33 7.00
N CYS A 98 2.40 -15.41 7.12
CA CYS A 98 3.61 -15.67 6.34
C CYS A 98 3.39 -16.89 5.46
N LEU A 99 3.63 -16.74 4.16
CA LEU A 99 3.59 -17.84 3.20
C LEU A 99 4.97 -18.03 2.57
N ASN A 100 5.22 -19.23 2.10
CA ASN A 100 6.40 -19.57 1.32
C ASN A 100 6.17 -19.16 -0.15
N LEU A 101 7.09 -18.38 -0.73
CA LEU A 101 6.98 -17.89 -2.12
C LEU A 101 7.10 -19.03 -3.14
N ALA A 102 7.81 -20.12 -2.82
CA ALA A 102 8.04 -21.19 -3.78
C ALA A 102 6.77 -22.02 -4.04
N ASP A 103 5.97 -22.31 -3.00
CA ASP A 103 4.84 -23.24 -3.05
C ASP A 103 3.52 -22.69 -2.49
N GLY A 104 3.51 -21.45 -2.01
CA GLY A 104 2.34 -20.78 -1.46
C GLY A 104 1.85 -21.30 -0.10
N LYS A 105 2.53 -22.25 0.54
CA LYS A 105 2.09 -22.79 1.83
C LYS A 105 2.18 -21.75 2.93
N ILE A 106 1.16 -21.69 3.77
CA ILE A 106 1.18 -20.87 4.99
C ILE A 106 2.21 -21.48 5.94
N VAL A 107 3.24 -20.70 6.27
CA VAL A 107 4.32 -21.07 7.20
C VAL A 107 3.88 -20.83 8.63
N TRP A 108 3.24 -19.68 8.88
CA TRP A 108 2.63 -19.33 10.15
C TRP A 108 1.50 -18.31 9.97
N ASP A 109 0.61 -18.28 10.95
CA ASP A 109 -0.54 -17.40 11.05
C ASP A 109 -0.62 -16.86 12.49
N THR A 110 -0.45 -15.56 12.66
CA THR A 110 -0.57 -14.91 13.98
C THR A 110 -1.86 -14.09 14.03
N ALA A 111 -2.82 -14.56 14.84
CA ALA A 111 -4.12 -13.93 15.03
C ALA A 111 -4.10 -12.94 16.21
N ILE A 112 -4.55 -11.73 15.97
CA ILE A 112 -4.65 -10.64 16.95
C ILE A 112 -6.13 -10.30 17.16
N PRO A 113 -6.69 -10.49 18.36
CA PRO A 113 -8.04 -10.05 18.68
C PRO A 113 -8.19 -8.54 18.49
N ALA A 114 -9.30 -8.10 17.91
CA ALA A 114 -9.60 -6.67 17.79
C ALA A 114 -9.82 -6.04 19.16
N LEU A 115 -9.35 -4.80 19.34
CA LEU A 115 -9.59 -4.02 20.55
C LEU A 115 -11.02 -3.44 20.50
N MET A 116 -11.88 -3.87 21.42
CA MET A 116 -13.26 -3.40 21.49
C MET A 116 -13.40 -2.02 22.18
N PRO A 117 -14.45 -1.25 21.87
CA PRO A 117 -15.39 -1.44 20.75
C PRO A 117 -14.73 -1.18 19.40
N GLU A 118 -15.13 -1.91 18.38
CA GLU A 118 -14.67 -1.73 17.00
C GLU A 118 -15.83 -1.18 16.14
N GLN A 119 -15.52 -0.63 14.96
CA GLN A 119 -16.51 -0.15 14.01
C GLN A 119 -17.32 -1.33 13.45
N GLU A 120 -18.59 -1.43 13.78
CA GLU A 120 -19.45 -2.54 13.37
C GLU A 120 -19.73 -2.56 11.85
N ARG A 121 -19.89 -1.37 11.27
CA ARG A 121 -20.20 -1.23 9.84
C ARG A 121 -19.12 -0.40 9.17
N ILE A 122 -18.27 -1.08 8.43
CA ILE A 122 -17.35 -0.45 7.51
C ILE A 122 -17.72 -0.84 6.09
N ARG A 123 -17.19 -0.12 5.10
CA ARG A 123 -17.40 -0.48 3.70
C ARG A 123 -16.84 -1.88 3.41
N GLU A 124 -17.67 -2.73 2.79
CA GLU A 124 -17.31 -4.10 2.41
C GLU A 124 -16.14 -4.16 1.42
N ASP A 125 -15.90 -3.04 0.73
CA ASP A 125 -14.88 -2.95 -0.32
C ASP A 125 -13.46 -3.29 0.17
N HIS A 126 -13.13 -3.04 1.44
CA HIS A 126 -11.79 -3.32 1.93
C HIS A 126 -11.73 -4.11 3.26
N GLY A 127 -12.82 -4.20 4.03
CA GLY A 127 -12.89 -5.00 5.26
C GLY A 127 -11.95 -4.52 6.37
N TYR A 128 -11.68 -5.39 7.34
CA TYR A 128 -10.93 -5.07 8.57
C TYR A 128 -9.41 -5.34 8.47
N ALA A 129 -8.90 -5.67 7.28
CA ALA A 129 -7.49 -5.99 7.05
C ALA A 129 -7.01 -5.42 5.70
N SER A 130 -6.97 -4.09 5.61
CA SER A 130 -6.56 -3.37 4.40
C SER A 130 -5.12 -2.89 4.46
N SER A 131 -4.60 -2.62 5.64
CA SER A 131 -3.24 -2.15 5.86
C SER A 131 -2.23 -3.21 5.39
N THR A 132 -1.34 -2.82 4.48
CA THR A 132 -0.27 -3.66 3.97
C THR A 132 0.91 -3.65 4.95
N PRO A 133 1.50 -4.80 5.29
CA PRO A 133 2.69 -4.86 6.11
C PRO A 133 3.89 -4.14 5.47
N VAL A 134 4.91 -3.84 6.28
CA VAL A 134 6.24 -3.40 5.84
C VAL A 134 7.31 -4.20 6.58
N THR A 135 8.45 -4.47 5.92
CA THR A 135 9.59 -5.15 6.54
C THR A 135 10.89 -4.38 6.34
N ASP A 136 11.77 -4.44 7.35
CA ASP A 136 13.15 -3.93 7.29
C ASP A 136 14.19 -5.06 7.09
N GLY A 137 13.73 -6.30 6.85
CA GLY A 137 14.58 -7.47 6.73
C GLY A 137 14.81 -8.22 8.05
N GLU A 138 14.55 -7.58 9.20
CA GLU A 138 14.65 -8.19 10.52
C GLU A 138 13.27 -8.44 11.15
N ARG A 139 12.32 -7.56 10.83
CA ARG A 139 10.98 -7.53 11.43
C ARG A 139 9.93 -7.25 10.38
N VAL A 140 8.70 -7.60 10.71
CA VAL A 140 7.50 -7.23 9.96
C VAL A 140 6.64 -6.34 10.84
N TYR A 141 6.23 -5.21 10.30
CA TYR A 141 5.38 -4.23 10.98
C TYR A 141 4.02 -4.17 10.32
N VAL A 142 2.96 -4.11 11.12
CA VAL A 142 1.58 -4.01 10.65
C VAL A 142 0.81 -2.97 11.44
N PHE A 143 -0.14 -2.33 10.77
CA PHE A 143 -1.06 -1.41 11.40
C PHE A 143 -2.48 -1.96 11.33
N PHE A 144 -3.11 -2.15 12.47
CA PHE A 144 -4.47 -2.69 12.60
C PHE A 144 -5.45 -1.64 13.16
N GLY A 145 -5.35 -0.40 12.66
CA GLY A 145 -6.21 0.69 13.08
C GLY A 145 -6.15 0.89 14.59
N LYS A 146 -7.29 1.13 15.23
CA LYS A 146 -7.43 1.25 16.67
C LYS A 146 -6.81 0.12 17.49
N THR A 147 -6.73 -1.11 16.93
CA THR A 147 -6.08 -2.23 17.63
C THR A 147 -4.59 -1.98 17.84
N GLY A 148 -3.97 -1.12 17.04
CA GLY A 148 -2.61 -0.64 17.23
C GLY A 148 -1.66 -1.00 16.08
N VAL A 149 -0.42 -0.58 16.25
CA VAL A 149 0.73 -0.93 15.42
C VAL A 149 1.50 -2.05 16.10
N PHE A 150 1.93 -3.04 15.33
CA PHE A 150 2.62 -4.21 15.87
C PHE A 150 3.93 -4.43 15.11
N ALA A 151 4.94 -4.93 15.82
CA ALA A 151 6.12 -5.54 15.23
C ALA A 151 6.19 -7.02 15.58
N PHE A 152 6.59 -7.81 14.59
CA PHE A 152 6.82 -9.24 14.72
C PHE A 152 8.24 -9.57 14.24
N ASP A 153 8.85 -10.61 14.80
CA ASP A 153 10.01 -11.22 14.17
C ASP A 153 9.58 -12.00 12.90
N LEU A 154 10.55 -12.44 12.13
CA LEU A 154 10.27 -13.18 10.88
C LEU A 154 9.63 -14.57 11.12
N ASN A 155 9.51 -15.02 12.36
CA ASN A 155 8.86 -16.27 12.74
C ASN A 155 7.44 -16.06 13.31
N GLY A 156 6.93 -14.81 13.27
CA GLY A 156 5.57 -14.47 13.70
C GLY A 156 5.41 -14.20 15.19
N LYS A 157 6.51 -14.15 15.97
CA LYS A 157 6.46 -13.76 17.37
C LYS A 157 6.29 -12.26 17.49
N GLN A 158 5.27 -11.80 18.21
CA GLN A 158 5.07 -10.40 18.53
C GLN A 158 6.22 -9.87 19.40
N LEU A 159 6.81 -8.75 19.00
CA LEU A 159 7.90 -8.08 19.71
C LEU A 159 7.39 -6.92 20.55
N TRP A 160 6.52 -6.09 19.96
CA TRP A 160 5.88 -4.97 20.63
C TRP A 160 4.55 -4.60 19.99
N ARG A 161 3.74 -3.82 20.71
CA ARG A 161 2.53 -3.15 20.26
C ARG A 161 2.58 -1.69 20.69
N ALA A 162 2.14 -0.79 19.81
CA ALA A 162 1.97 0.63 20.10
C ALA A 162 0.54 1.07 19.81
N ASP A 163 0.02 1.99 20.62
CA ASP A 163 -1.25 2.66 20.43
C ASP A 163 -1.00 3.98 19.67
N VAL A 164 -1.78 4.25 18.63
CA VAL A 164 -1.70 5.49 17.85
C VAL A 164 -3.01 6.27 17.85
N GLY A 165 -3.97 5.83 18.64
CA GLY A 165 -5.29 6.45 18.81
C GLY A 165 -6.43 5.44 18.74
N SER A 166 -7.64 5.91 19.07
CA SER A 166 -8.79 5.02 19.29
C SER A 166 -10.07 5.44 18.56
N THR A 167 -10.03 6.51 17.79
CA THR A 167 -11.20 6.96 17.00
C THR A 167 -11.51 5.97 15.89
N LEU A 168 -12.79 5.87 15.57
CA LEU A 168 -13.34 4.99 14.55
C LEU A 168 -13.95 5.80 13.40
N ASN A 169 -14.02 5.21 12.22
CA ASN A 169 -14.62 5.82 11.05
C ASN A 169 -15.39 4.75 10.26
N GLY A 170 -16.53 5.11 9.67
CA GLY A 170 -17.34 4.20 8.85
C GLY A 170 -16.65 3.66 7.60
N TRP A 171 -15.53 4.24 7.19
CA TRP A 171 -14.66 3.69 6.15
C TRP A 171 -13.60 2.72 6.67
N GLY A 172 -13.41 2.64 8.01
CA GLY A 172 -12.35 1.84 8.63
C GLY A 172 -10.95 2.41 8.41
N SER A 173 -9.94 1.65 8.82
CA SER A 173 -8.51 1.99 8.69
C SER A 173 -7.89 1.23 7.52
N ALA A 174 -7.14 1.92 6.67
CA ALA A 174 -6.53 1.31 5.49
C ALA A 174 -5.09 1.78 5.19
N THR A 175 -4.55 2.69 5.98
CA THR A 175 -3.19 3.20 5.75
C THR A 175 -2.15 2.12 5.99
N SER A 176 -1.06 2.15 5.22
CA SER A 176 0.06 1.21 5.37
C SER A 176 1.25 1.93 5.98
N PRO A 177 1.95 1.35 6.96
CA PRO A 177 3.12 1.97 7.56
C PRO A 177 4.31 2.02 6.59
N VAL A 178 5.21 2.99 6.80
CA VAL A 178 6.42 3.19 6.00
C VAL A 178 7.63 3.31 6.91
N ILE A 179 8.75 2.72 6.53
CA ILE A 179 10.00 2.80 7.29
C ILE A 179 10.90 3.90 6.71
N HIS A 180 11.43 4.76 7.60
CA HIS A 180 12.52 5.66 7.29
C HIS A 180 13.61 5.54 8.36
N LYS A 181 14.75 4.95 8.04
CA LYS A 181 15.85 4.68 8.98
C LYS A 181 15.34 3.90 10.21
N ASP A 182 15.40 4.50 11.40
CA ASP A 182 14.92 3.91 12.65
C ASP A 182 13.45 4.24 12.97
N LEU A 183 12.77 4.99 12.11
CA LEU A 183 11.37 5.40 12.29
C LEU A 183 10.42 4.50 11.51
N LEU A 184 9.32 4.15 12.13
CA LEU A 184 8.12 3.61 11.52
C LEU A 184 7.06 4.71 11.47
N LEU A 185 6.73 5.19 10.28
CA LEU A 185 5.76 6.26 10.02
C LEU A 185 4.38 5.69 9.80
N VAL A 186 3.39 6.18 10.55
CA VAL A 186 2.00 5.72 10.51
C VAL A 186 1.08 6.92 10.29
N ASN A 187 0.35 6.91 9.19
CA ASN A 187 -0.73 7.85 8.97
C ASN A 187 -1.96 7.38 9.75
N ALA A 188 -2.13 7.87 10.98
CA ALA A 188 -3.23 7.57 11.89
C ALA A 188 -4.36 8.62 11.78
N SER A 189 -4.71 9.00 10.54
CA SER A 189 -5.71 10.03 10.28
C SER A 189 -7.10 9.69 10.81
N VAL A 190 -7.43 8.41 10.89
CA VAL A 190 -8.69 7.92 11.48
C VAL A 190 -8.58 7.88 13.00
N GLU A 191 -7.53 7.27 13.52
CA GLU A 191 -7.40 6.93 14.94
C GLU A 191 -7.12 8.14 15.83
N SER A 192 -6.41 9.15 15.30
CA SER A 192 -5.98 10.33 16.09
C SER A 192 -5.77 11.60 15.27
N GLU A 193 -6.24 11.65 14.02
CA GLU A 193 -6.04 12.79 13.10
C GLU A 193 -4.56 13.21 13.02
N SER A 194 -3.65 12.24 13.02
CA SER A 194 -2.22 12.49 13.16
C SER A 194 -1.38 11.65 12.22
N LEU A 195 -0.20 12.18 11.88
CA LEU A 195 0.93 11.40 11.41
C LEU A 195 1.81 11.08 12.62
N VAL A 196 2.14 9.82 12.83
CA VAL A 196 2.88 9.34 14.00
C VAL A 196 4.16 8.66 13.56
N ALA A 197 5.28 8.97 14.22
CA ALA A 197 6.52 8.22 14.07
C ALA A 197 6.82 7.45 15.35
N LEU A 198 7.07 6.16 15.17
CA LEU A 198 7.48 5.26 16.23
C LEU A 198 8.94 4.85 16.02
N ASP A 199 9.69 4.67 17.10
CA ASP A 199 10.94 3.94 17.04
C ASP A 199 10.66 2.49 16.63
N LYS A 200 11.17 2.05 15.50
CA LYS A 200 10.83 0.75 14.91
C LYS A 200 11.28 -0.44 15.76
N ARG A 201 12.26 -0.26 16.65
CA ARG A 201 12.79 -1.34 17.51
C ARG A 201 11.94 -1.55 18.76
N THR A 202 11.40 -0.46 19.30
CA THR A 202 10.73 -0.47 20.62
C THR A 202 9.24 -0.19 20.56
N GLY A 203 8.74 0.39 19.46
CA GLY A 203 7.36 0.88 19.33
C GLY A 203 7.08 2.16 20.11
N LYS A 204 8.08 2.79 20.74
CA LYS A 204 7.90 4.06 21.43
C LYS A 204 7.64 5.19 20.45
N GLU A 205 6.67 6.05 20.75
CA GLU A 205 6.43 7.26 19.99
C GLU A 205 7.63 8.20 20.06
N VAL A 206 8.12 8.62 18.90
CA VAL A 206 9.22 9.59 18.78
C VAL A 206 8.65 10.97 18.58
N TRP A 207 7.64 11.09 17.68
CA TRP A 207 6.91 12.33 17.47
C TRP A 207 5.52 12.06 16.91
N ARG A 208 4.64 13.06 17.06
CA ARG A 208 3.29 13.07 16.52
C ARG A 208 3.00 14.45 15.92
N ALA A 209 2.48 14.49 14.71
CA ALA A 209 2.03 15.69 14.03
C ALA A 209 0.52 15.61 13.79
N GLY A 210 -0.24 16.50 14.44
CA GLY A 210 -1.70 16.54 14.31
C GLY A 210 -2.19 17.27 13.05
N GLY A 211 -3.51 17.24 12.82
CA GLY A 211 -4.18 17.93 11.73
C GLY A 211 -4.18 17.15 10.41
N VAL A 212 -3.96 15.85 10.44
CA VAL A 212 -4.06 14.94 9.30
C VAL A 212 -5.44 14.28 9.31
N GLN A 213 -6.32 14.68 8.40
CA GLN A 213 -7.70 14.21 8.32
C GLN A 213 -8.04 13.71 6.92
N GLU A 214 -9.05 12.84 6.82
CA GLU A 214 -9.57 12.34 5.52
C GLU A 214 -8.49 11.82 4.57
N SER A 215 -7.57 11.01 5.13
CA SER A 215 -6.41 10.45 4.44
C SER A 215 -6.25 8.97 4.74
N TRP A 216 -6.31 8.12 3.72
CA TRP A 216 -6.24 6.65 3.82
C TRP A 216 -5.05 6.04 3.10
N HIS A 217 -4.07 6.82 2.72
CA HIS A 217 -2.88 6.36 2.01
C HIS A 217 -1.65 6.22 2.91
N ALA A 218 -0.66 5.46 2.44
CA ALA A 218 0.64 5.38 3.08
C ALA A 218 1.37 6.74 3.01
N PRO A 219 2.08 7.18 4.06
CA PRO A 219 2.93 8.37 3.99
C PRO A 219 3.92 8.27 2.83
N ALA A 220 4.15 9.37 2.11
CA ALA A 220 5.16 9.43 1.05
C ALA A 220 6.42 10.13 1.54
N LEU A 221 7.59 9.63 1.15
CA LEU A 221 8.87 10.26 1.45
C LEU A 221 9.38 11.01 0.21
N VAL A 222 9.82 12.24 0.38
CA VAL A 222 10.43 13.05 -0.69
C VAL A 222 11.78 13.57 -0.22
N THR A 223 12.79 13.45 -1.09
CA THR A 223 14.10 14.07 -0.85
C THR A 223 14.14 15.40 -1.61
N THR A 224 14.34 16.49 -0.87
CA THR A 224 14.46 17.82 -1.45
C THR A 224 15.78 17.99 -2.22
N PRO A 225 15.91 19.02 -3.09
CA PRO A 225 17.17 19.28 -3.79
C PRO A 225 18.36 19.47 -2.85
N GLU A 226 18.13 19.94 -1.62
CA GLU A 226 19.17 20.12 -0.57
C GLU A 226 19.52 18.81 0.15
N GLY A 227 18.94 17.67 -0.28
CA GLY A 227 19.22 16.35 0.29
C GLY A 227 18.47 16.07 1.61
N LYS A 228 17.52 16.91 2.03
CA LYS A 228 16.68 16.66 3.20
C LYS A 228 15.50 15.76 2.84
N THR A 229 15.15 14.84 3.74
CA THR A 229 13.94 14.03 3.57
C THR A 229 12.78 14.66 4.32
N GLU A 230 11.66 14.84 3.64
CA GLU A 230 10.39 15.25 4.19
C GLU A 230 9.38 14.10 4.05
N VAL A 231 8.45 14.00 5.01
CA VAL A 231 7.32 13.08 4.90
C VAL A 231 6.07 13.87 4.48
N VAL A 232 5.36 13.34 3.51
CA VAL A 232 4.23 14.00 2.87
C VAL A 232 2.95 13.20 3.06
N VAL A 233 1.88 13.90 3.41
CA VAL A 233 0.53 13.36 3.47
C VAL A 233 -0.41 14.24 2.63
N ALA A 234 -1.14 13.60 1.71
CA ALA A 234 -2.24 14.23 1.00
C ALA A 234 -3.53 13.98 1.79
N MET A 235 -4.29 15.03 2.04
CA MET A 235 -5.58 14.96 2.72
C MET A 235 -6.62 15.77 1.94
N MET A 236 -7.88 15.70 2.36
CA MET A 236 -8.90 16.55 1.77
C MET A 236 -8.46 18.02 1.78
N LYS A 237 -8.50 18.68 0.62
CA LYS A 237 -8.12 20.07 0.36
C LYS A 237 -6.63 20.39 0.40
N LYS A 238 -5.74 19.58 0.99
CA LYS A 238 -4.33 19.93 1.18
C LYS A 238 -3.38 18.77 0.91
N VAL A 239 -2.16 19.12 0.53
CA VAL A 239 -0.96 18.28 0.71
C VAL A 239 -0.11 18.94 1.78
N LEU A 240 0.36 18.15 2.74
CA LEU A 240 1.16 18.59 3.88
C LEU A 240 2.54 17.96 3.82
N GLY A 241 3.57 18.75 4.09
CA GLY A 241 4.95 18.29 4.27
C GLY A 241 5.44 18.51 5.69
N PHE A 242 6.09 17.51 6.27
CA PHE A 242 6.63 17.54 7.62
C PHE A 242 8.11 17.14 7.61
N ASP A 243 8.86 17.68 8.56
CA ASP A 243 10.20 17.17 8.83
C ASP A 243 10.13 15.72 9.32
N VAL A 244 10.81 14.82 8.65
CA VAL A 244 10.75 13.38 8.99
C VAL A 244 11.39 13.07 10.34
N THR A 245 12.26 13.94 10.87
CA THR A 245 13.04 13.69 12.09
C THR A 245 12.29 14.07 13.37
N ASP A 246 11.48 15.13 13.34
CA ASP A 246 10.79 15.66 14.52
C ASP A 246 9.29 15.95 14.30
N GLY A 247 8.77 15.67 13.11
CA GLY A 247 7.34 15.85 12.79
C GLY A 247 6.88 17.29 12.66
N LYS A 248 7.79 18.29 12.66
CA LYS A 248 7.40 19.68 12.50
C LYS A 248 6.73 19.91 11.15
N PRO A 249 5.57 20.58 11.12
CA PRO A 249 4.97 21.03 9.87
C PRO A 249 5.93 21.99 9.13
N LEU A 250 6.22 21.68 7.88
CA LEU A 250 7.10 22.50 7.05
C LEU A 250 6.30 23.36 6.10
N TRP A 251 5.42 22.74 5.35
CA TRP A 251 4.63 23.41 4.33
C TRP A 251 3.26 22.78 4.12
N SER A 252 2.37 23.53 3.51
CA SER A 252 1.09 23.05 3.00
C SER A 252 0.82 23.62 1.61
N CYS A 253 0.14 22.84 0.74
CA CYS A 253 -0.31 23.26 -0.56
C CYS A 253 -1.81 22.96 -0.71
N ASN A 254 -2.62 23.95 -1.10
CA ASN A 254 -4.05 23.77 -1.32
C ASN A 254 -4.30 23.05 -2.65
N THR A 255 -4.99 21.92 -2.59
CA THR A 255 -5.25 21.06 -3.76
C THR A 255 -6.51 21.48 -4.52
N GLY A 256 -7.53 21.96 -3.82
CA GLY A 256 -8.90 22.09 -4.34
C GLY A 256 -9.67 20.77 -4.39
N ILE A 257 -9.07 19.64 -3.98
CA ILE A 257 -9.73 18.33 -3.94
C ILE A 257 -10.60 18.26 -2.68
N ASN A 258 -11.91 18.37 -2.85
CA ASN A 258 -12.90 18.30 -1.76
C ASN A 258 -13.38 16.86 -1.52
N TRP A 259 -12.44 15.91 -1.41
CA TRP A 259 -12.71 14.50 -1.21
C TRP A 259 -11.60 13.88 -0.37
N TYR A 260 -11.90 12.79 0.31
CA TYR A 260 -10.88 12.02 1.04
C TYR A 260 -9.81 11.45 0.09
N MET A 261 -8.61 11.24 0.60
CA MET A 261 -7.46 10.83 -0.20
C MET A 261 -7.05 9.39 0.12
N CYS A 262 -7.24 8.48 -0.86
CA CYS A 262 -6.76 7.10 -0.79
C CYS A 262 -5.52 6.84 -1.64
N PRO A 263 -5.34 7.48 -2.81
CA PRO A 263 -4.16 7.24 -3.62
C PRO A 263 -2.90 7.75 -2.91
N THR A 264 -1.91 6.87 -2.77
CA THR A 264 -0.59 7.26 -2.24
C THR A 264 0.11 8.16 -3.25
N PRO A 265 0.58 9.35 -2.87
CA PRO A 265 1.37 10.20 -3.74
C PRO A 265 2.67 9.49 -4.18
N VAL A 266 3.12 9.74 -5.39
CA VAL A 266 4.45 9.34 -5.85
C VAL A 266 5.38 10.53 -5.84
N THR A 267 6.67 10.28 -5.56
CA THR A 267 7.67 11.34 -5.42
C THR A 267 8.86 11.08 -6.34
N HIS A 268 9.40 12.15 -6.91
CA HIS A 268 10.58 12.08 -7.75
C HIS A 268 11.29 13.44 -7.79
N GLU A 269 12.59 13.45 -7.59
CA GLU A 269 13.44 14.67 -7.71
C GLU A 269 12.88 15.91 -6.97
N GLY A 270 12.42 15.71 -5.73
CA GLY A 270 11.88 16.78 -4.91
C GLY A 270 10.46 17.21 -5.30
N ILE A 271 9.80 16.50 -6.19
CA ILE A 271 8.41 16.77 -6.61
C ILE A 271 7.50 15.67 -6.05
N VAL A 272 6.35 16.10 -5.57
CA VAL A 272 5.25 15.26 -5.08
C VAL A 272 4.12 15.31 -6.10
N TYR A 273 3.72 14.16 -6.62
CA TYR A 273 2.59 13.99 -7.51
C TYR A 273 1.45 13.35 -6.74
N ALA A 274 0.38 14.08 -6.53
CA ALA A 274 -0.82 13.59 -5.87
C ALA A 274 -1.98 13.55 -6.85
N VAL A 275 -2.66 12.41 -6.90
CA VAL A 275 -3.94 12.28 -7.59
C VAL A 275 -4.98 11.89 -6.56
N GLY A 276 -6.22 12.35 -6.74
CA GLY A 276 -7.28 12.05 -5.78
C GLY A 276 -8.59 12.66 -6.21
N GLY A 277 -9.63 12.35 -5.43
CA GLY A 277 -10.95 12.91 -5.66
C GLY A 277 -11.57 12.49 -6.99
N ARG A 278 -12.65 13.16 -7.31
CA ARG A 278 -13.39 13.00 -8.57
C ARG A 278 -13.36 14.32 -9.34
N THR A 279 -13.53 14.23 -10.66
CA THR A 279 -13.67 15.44 -11.49
C THR A 279 -14.60 16.46 -10.82
N PRO A 280 -14.27 17.78 -10.80
CA PRO A 280 -13.27 18.46 -11.67
C PRO A 280 -11.88 18.66 -11.03
N ASN A 281 -11.60 18.20 -9.82
CA ASN A 281 -10.34 18.42 -9.14
C ASN A 281 -9.69 17.06 -8.86
N GLY A 282 -8.59 16.76 -9.51
CA GLY A 282 -8.11 15.40 -9.49
C GLY A 282 -6.61 15.20 -9.28
N GLY A 283 -5.75 16.05 -9.81
CA GLY A 283 -4.31 15.84 -9.75
C GLY A 283 -3.50 17.11 -9.66
N LEU A 284 -2.33 17.02 -9.05
CA LEU A 284 -1.38 18.13 -8.94
C LEU A 284 0.07 17.63 -8.79
N ALA A 285 1.01 18.51 -9.12
CA ALA A 285 2.40 18.37 -8.70
C ALA A 285 2.81 19.57 -7.86
N VAL A 286 3.51 19.31 -6.76
CA VAL A 286 4.05 20.33 -5.86
C VAL A 286 5.52 20.03 -5.54
N ARG A 287 6.36 21.06 -5.56
CA ARG A 287 7.76 20.97 -5.16
C ARG A 287 7.86 20.96 -3.63
N ALA A 288 8.57 20.00 -3.07
CA ALA A 288 8.92 19.95 -1.66
C ALA A 288 10.01 20.98 -1.30
N GLY A 289 10.34 21.15 -0.02
CA GLY A 289 11.39 22.04 0.46
C GLY A 289 10.92 23.46 0.81
N GLY A 290 9.64 23.79 0.56
CA GLY A 290 9.06 25.09 0.93
C GLY A 290 8.78 25.27 2.42
N ARG A 291 8.23 26.43 2.81
CA ARG A 291 7.82 26.73 4.19
C ARG A 291 6.48 27.49 4.19
N GLY A 292 5.60 27.13 5.13
CA GLY A 292 4.27 27.74 5.24
C GLY A 292 3.33 27.33 4.10
N ASP A 293 2.43 28.22 3.67
CA ASP A 293 1.56 27.98 2.51
C ASP A 293 2.36 28.19 1.21
N VAL A 294 2.60 27.10 0.50
CA VAL A 294 3.38 27.09 -0.73
C VAL A 294 2.52 27.06 -2.00
N THR A 295 1.21 27.22 -1.89
CA THR A 295 0.27 27.13 -3.01
C THR A 295 0.62 28.07 -4.17
N GLY A 296 1.03 29.29 -3.84
CA GLY A 296 1.40 30.27 -4.86
C GLY A 296 2.83 30.18 -5.40
N THR A 297 3.71 29.37 -4.77
CA THR A 297 5.14 29.38 -5.07
C THR A 297 5.70 28.03 -5.51
N HIS A 298 5.16 26.91 -5.02
CA HIS A 298 5.69 25.57 -5.26
C HIS A 298 4.71 24.66 -6.00
N LEU A 299 3.44 25.05 -6.17
CA LEU A 299 2.51 24.32 -7.01
C LEU A 299 2.95 24.46 -8.47
N LEU A 300 3.28 23.34 -9.11
CA LEU A 300 3.77 23.32 -10.49
C LEU A 300 2.62 23.30 -11.48
N TRP A 301 1.64 22.44 -11.24
CA TRP A 301 0.44 22.32 -12.06
C TRP A 301 -0.71 21.66 -11.30
N LYS A 302 -1.94 21.88 -11.79
CA LYS A 302 -3.17 21.17 -11.42
C LYS A 302 -3.91 20.72 -12.66
N VAL A 303 -4.59 19.58 -12.54
CA VAL A 303 -5.45 19.03 -13.61
C VAL A 303 -6.79 18.57 -13.05
N ASN A 304 -7.79 18.51 -13.92
CA ASN A 304 -9.13 18.02 -13.58
C ASN A 304 -9.27 16.50 -13.73
N LYS A 305 -8.16 15.78 -13.77
CA LYS A 305 -8.10 14.30 -13.89
C LYS A 305 -7.68 13.71 -12.56
N GLY A 306 -8.45 12.75 -12.06
CA GLY A 306 -8.18 12.13 -10.79
C GLY A 306 -8.75 10.73 -10.69
N THR A 307 -8.52 10.13 -9.55
CA THR A 307 -9.02 8.81 -9.19
C THR A 307 -9.20 8.73 -7.68
N ASN A 308 -10.18 7.96 -7.24
CA ASN A 308 -10.52 7.91 -5.83
C ASN A 308 -9.75 6.87 -5.04
N VAL A 309 -9.22 5.83 -5.68
CA VAL A 309 -8.61 4.68 -4.98
C VAL A 309 -7.22 4.30 -5.50
N PRO A 310 -7.01 3.95 -6.79
CA PRO A 310 -5.71 3.47 -7.25
C PRO A 310 -4.66 4.59 -7.27
N SER A 311 -3.47 4.28 -6.80
CA SER A 311 -2.33 5.21 -6.79
C SER A 311 -1.68 5.30 -8.16
N PRO A 312 -1.06 6.44 -8.53
CA PRO A 312 -0.43 6.61 -9.83
C PRO A 312 0.94 5.90 -9.91
N ILE A 313 1.46 5.75 -11.13
CA ILE A 313 2.83 5.33 -11.44
C ILE A 313 3.52 6.49 -12.15
N LEU A 314 4.76 6.78 -11.75
CA LEU A 314 5.65 7.67 -12.47
C LEU A 314 6.71 6.85 -13.21
N HIS A 315 6.81 7.04 -14.52
CA HIS A 315 7.77 6.36 -15.38
C HIS A 315 8.17 7.24 -16.55
N GLU A 316 9.48 7.41 -16.76
CA GLU A 316 10.07 8.15 -17.89
C GLU A 316 9.38 9.50 -18.16
N GLY A 317 9.22 10.31 -17.10
CA GLY A 317 8.62 11.64 -17.19
C GLY A 317 7.10 11.67 -17.41
N HIS A 318 6.43 10.55 -17.30
CA HIS A 318 4.97 10.42 -17.46
C HIS A 318 4.31 9.87 -16.19
N LEU A 319 3.13 10.39 -15.86
CA LEU A 319 2.30 9.95 -14.75
C LEU A 319 1.11 9.13 -15.30
N TYR A 320 1.05 7.86 -14.91
CA TYR A 320 0.02 6.91 -15.35
C TYR A 320 -0.91 6.58 -14.19
N PHE A 321 -2.21 6.63 -14.41
CA PHE A 321 -3.22 6.17 -13.45
C PHE A 321 -4.54 5.80 -14.14
N ALA A 322 -5.43 5.12 -13.42
CA ALA A 322 -6.73 4.72 -13.91
C ALA A 322 -7.84 5.36 -13.08
N HIS A 323 -8.96 5.71 -13.70
CA HIS A 323 -10.18 6.06 -12.99
C HIS A 323 -10.84 4.78 -12.44
N GLU A 324 -11.20 4.78 -11.16
CA GLU A 324 -11.65 3.58 -10.45
C GLU A 324 -12.95 2.94 -11.01
N ASN A 325 -13.81 3.72 -11.64
CA ASN A 325 -15.14 3.23 -12.13
C ASN A 325 -15.30 3.23 -13.64
N LEU A 326 -14.54 4.06 -14.37
CA LEU A 326 -14.83 4.32 -15.78
C LEU A 326 -14.04 3.41 -16.74
N GLY A 327 -13.06 2.65 -16.25
CA GLY A 327 -12.13 1.89 -17.11
C GLY A 327 -11.29 2.80 -18.01
N VAL A 328 -11.16 4.08 -17.64
CA VAL A 328 -10.35 5.08 -18.34
C VAL A 328 -8.97 5.12 -17.71
N VAL A 329 -7.94 5.17 -18.52
CA VAL A 329 -6.55 5.35 -18.12
C VAL A 329 -6.02 6.67 -18.65
N TYR A 330 -5.18 7.28 -17.84
CA TYR A 330 -4.57 8.57 -18.12
C TYR A 330 -3.06 8.43 -18.20
N CYS A 331 -2.47 9.16 -19.12
CA CYS A 331 -1.05 9.46 -19.16
C CYS A 331 -0.90 10.98 -19.19
N LEU A 332 -0.22 11.52 -18.20
CA LEU A 332 0.10 12.96 -18.15
C LEU A 332 1.61 13.15 -18.28
N ASN A 333 2.01 14.26 -18.92
CA ASN A 333 3.37 14.73 -18.81
C ASN A 333 3.64 15.17 -17.37
N ALA A 334 4.55 14.52 -16.67
CA ALA A 334 4.80 14.78 -15.26
C ALA A 334 5.35 16.20 -14.98
N LYS A 335 6.03 16.82 -15.95
CA LYS A 335 6.60 18.15 -15.80
C LYS A 335 5.55 19.24 -15.95
N THR A 336 4.59 19.07 -16.89
CA THR A 336 3.62 20.14 -17.26
C THR A 336 2.20 19.85 -16.79
N GLY A 337 1.86 18.59 -16.49
CA GLY A 337 0.49 18.16 -16.21
C GLY A 337 -0.39 17.98 -17.45
N GLU A 338 0.13 18.25 -18.65
CA GLU A 338 -0.59 18.08 -19.90
C GLU A 338 -1.01 16.64 -20.11
N THR A 339 -2.25 16.42 -20.56
CA THR A 339 -2.77 15.11 -20.89
C THR A 339 -2.15 14.63 -22.19
N VAL A 340 -1.35 13.56 -22.12
CA VAL A 340 -0.77 12.87 -23.27
C VAL A 340 -1.82 11.98 -23.91
N TYR A 341 -2.52 11.18 -23.07
CA TYR A 341 -3.73 10.49 -23.49
C TYR A 341 -4.71 10.30 -22.31
N GLU A 342 -5.99 10.21 -22.67
CA GLU A 342 -7.12 9.83 -21.83
C GLU A 342 -7.96 8.86 -22.64
N GLU A 343 -7.86 7.58 -22.37
CA GLU A 343 -8.46 6.57 -23.20
C GLU A 343 -9.13 5.46 -22.35
N ARG A 344 -10.14 4.84 -22.90
CA ARG A 344 -10.80 3.70 -22.27
C ARG A 344 -10.10 2.40 -22.64
N LEU A 345 -9.78 1.60 -21.62
CA LEU A 345 -9.25 0.25 -21.85
C LEU A 345 -10.29 -0.64 -22.56
N SER A 346 -9.85 -1.30 -23.62
CA SER A 346 -10.60 -2.31 -24.34
C SER A 346 -9.73 -3.55 -24.53
N PRO A 347 -10.10 -4.68 -23.92
CA PRO A 347 -11.28 -4.89 -23.08
C PRO A 347 -11.24 -4.13 -21.75
N SER A 348 -12.40 -3.87 -21.17
CA SER A 348 -12.49 -3.20 -19.87
C SER A 348 -12.15 -4.15 -18.72
N PRO A 349 -11.29 -3.77 -17.77
CA PRO A 349 -11.06 -4.55 -16.55
C PRO A 349 -12.22 -4.42 -15.53
N GLY A 350 -13.21 -3.58 -15.78
CA GLY A 350 -14.26 -3.21 -14.83
C GLY A 350 -13.77 -2.16 -13.82
N GLN A 351 -14.29 -2.19 -12.59
CA GLN A 351 -13.81 -1.31 -11.52
C GLN A 351 -12.37 -1.65 -11.14
N ILE A 352 -11.54 -0.63 -10.92
CA ILE A 352 -10.13 -0.77 -10.54
C ILE A 352 -9.92 -0.14 -9.16
N TYR A 353 -9.73 -0.95 -8.12
CA TYR A 353 -9.35 -0.46 -6.79
C TYR A 353 -7.86 -0.74 -6.50
N ALA A 354 -7.34 -1.82 -7.05
CA ALA A 354 -5.92 -2.11 -7.00
C ALA A 354 -5.09 -1.02 -7.68
N SER A 355 -4.06 -0.53 -7.03
CA SER A 355 -3.07 0.33 -7.69
C SER A 355 -2.35 -0.48 -8.76
N PRO A 356 -2.10 0.08 -9.95
CA PRO A 356 -1.36 -0.61 -10.99
C PRO A 356 0.08 -0.88 -10.56
N VAL A 357 0.71 -1.87 -11.19
CA VAL A 357 2.14 -2.16 -11.05
C VAL A 357 2.82 -2.09 -12.41
N LEU A 358 4.02 -1.50 -12.43
CA LEU A 358 4.89 -1.42 -13.60
C LEU A 358 6.02 -2.44 -13.48
N VAL A 359 6.16 -3.31 -14.47
CA VAL A 359 7.23 -4.31 -14.53
C VAL A 359 7.76 -4.41 -15.96
N GLY A 360 9.05 -4.21 -16.16
CA GLY A 360 9.71 -4.37 -17.46
C GLY A 360 9.08 -3.52 -18.57
N GLY A 361 8.63 -2.31 -18.27
CA GLY A 361 7.97 -1.41 -19.22
C GLY A 361 6.47 -1.71 -19.47
N ASN A 362 5.87 -2.64 -18.75
CA ASN A 362 4.45 -2.99 -18.85
C ASN A 362 3.69 -2.60 -17.59
N ILE A 363 2.53 -1.96 -17.74
CA ILE A 363 1.64 -1.58 -16.64
C ILE A 363 0.49 -2.58 -16.60
N TYR A 364 0.24 -3.14 -15.42
CA TYR A 364 -0.81 -4.13 -15.15
C TYR A 364 -1.96 -3.44 -14.39
N TYR A 365 -3.12 -3.30 -15.02
CA TYR A 365 -4.34 -2.75 -14.43
C TYR A 365 -5.29 -3.89 -14.04
N THR A 366 -5.32 -4.24 -12.77
CA THR A 366 -6.14 -5.33 -12.24
C THR A 366 -7.50 -4.80 -11.79
N GLY A 367 -8.56 -5.28 -12.42
CA GLY A 367 -9.93 -4.97 -12.05
C GLY A 367 -10.47 -5.84 -10.93
N ARG A 368 -11.46 -5.35 -10.20
CA ARG A 368 -12.10 -6.04 -9.06
C ARG A 368 -12.69 -7.40 -9.42
N GLY A 369 -13.06 -7.59 -10.69
CA GLY A 369 -13.56 -8.85 -11.22
C GLY A 369 -12.48 -9.89 -11.55
N GLY A 370 -11.20 -9.62 -11.35
CA GLY A 370 -10.09 -10.55 -11.63
C GLY A 370 -9.50 -10.45 -13.03
N ARG A 371 -10.06 -9.57 -13.90
CA ARG A 371 -9.44 -9.28 -15.20
C ARG A 371 -8.32 -8.27 -15.02
N THR A 372 -7.18 -8.56 -15.59
CA THR A 372 -6.03 -7.64 -15.67
C THR A 372 -5.79 -7.28 -17.14
N VAL A 373 -5.69 -6.00 -17.44
CA VAL A 373 -5.31 -5.49 -18.76
C VAL A 373 -3.87 -4.99 -18.67
N ILE A 374 -3.03 -5.43 -19.59
CA ILE A 374 -1.61 -5.10 -19.64
C ILE A 374 -1.38 -4.12 -20.76
N VAL A 375 -0.75 -2.98 -20.47
CA VAL A 375 -0.43 -1.94 -21.45
C VAL A 375 1.06 -1.59 -21.43
N ALA A 376 1.60 -1.14 -22.56
CA ALA A 376 2.95 -0.59 -22.60
C ALA A 376 3.02 0.74 -21.85
N ALA A 377 4.06 0.96 -21.05
CA ALA A 377 4.33 2.23 -20.36
C ALA A 377 4.99 3.21 -21.33
N GLN A 378 4.21 3.81 -22.22
CA GLN A 378 4.67 4.72 -23.27
C GLN A 378 3.64 5.85 -23.49
N PRO A 379 4.01 6.97 -24.17
CA PRO A 379 3.11 8.12 -24.38
C PRO A 379 2.03 7.90 -25.46
N ALA A 380 1.66 6.66 -25.72
CA ALA A 380 0.51 6.27 -26.53
C ALA A 380 -0.07 4.98 -25.96
N LEU A 381 -1.39 4.91 -25.81
CA LEU A 381 -2.02 3.69 -25.28
C LEU A 381 -1.79 2.52 -26.24
N LYS A 382 -1.14 1.49 -25.74
CA LYS A 382 -0.95 0.21 -26.45
C LYS A 382 -1.28 -0.94 -25.51
N VAL A 383 -2.41 -1.59 -25.74
CA VAL A 383 -2.78 -2.82 -25.04
C VAL A 383 -1.90 -3.96 -25.57
N LEU A 384 -1.23 -4.67 -24.67
CA LEU A 384 -0.34 -5.79 -24.95
C LEU A 384 -1.03 -7.14 -24.75
N GLY A 385 -2.04 -7.17 -23.87
CA GLY A 385 -2.78 -8.38 -23.57
C GLY A 385 -3.77 -8.18 -22.43
N GLU A 386 -4.52 -9.25 -22.19
CA GLU A 386 -5.38 -9.39 -21.02
C GLU A 386 -5.24 -10.78 -20.42
N ALA A 387 -5.58 -10.89 -19.16
CA ALA A 387 -5.61 -12.16 -18.46
C ALA A 387 -6.71 -12.11 -17.37
N THR A 388 -7.33 -13.23 -17.08
CA THR A 388 -8.44 -13.31 -16.13
C THR A 388 -8.32 -14.53 -15.23
N LEU A 389 -8.65 -14.35 -13.95
CA LEU A 389 -8.82 -15.40 -12.95
C LEU A 389 -10.31 -15.52 -12.66
N GLU A 390 -10.97 -16.59 -13.12
CA GLU A 390 -12.45 -16.69 -13.10
C GLU A 390 -12.98 -17.61 -12.00
N ASN A 391 -12.28 -18.70 -11.71
CA ASN A 391 -12.76 -19.74 -10.81
C ASN A 391 -12.67 -19.33 -9.35
N ASN A 392 -13.84 -19.09 -8.72
CA ASN A 392 -13.99 -18.78 -7.29
C ASN A 392 -13.10 -17.61 -6.81
N ARG A 393 -12.92 -16.60 -7.67
CA ARG A 393 -11.95 -15.53 -7.52
C ARG A 393 -12.19 -14.58 -6.34
N GLY A 394 -13.45 -14.31 -6.02
CA GLY A 394 -13.78 -13.23 -5.08
C GLY A 394 -13.50 -11.83 -5.67
N ALA A 395 -13.32 -10.82 -4.80
CA ALA A 395 -13.03 -9.43 -5.18
C ALA A 395 -11.52 -9.13 -5.08
N PHE A 396 -10.95 -8.51 -6.13
CA PHE A 396 -9.54 -8.14 -6.22
C PHE A 396 -9.37 -6.65 -5.90
N ASN A 397 -9.22 -6.32 -4.62
CA ASN A 397 -9.01 -4.94 -4.15
C ASN A 397 -7.55 -4.66 -3.78
N ALA A 398 -6.75 -5.69 -3.53
CA ALA A 398 -5.33 -5.57 -3.19
C ALA A 398 -4.49 -5.23 -4.43
N SER A 399 -3.51 -4.35 -4.27
CA SER A 399 -2.56 -4.06 -5.34
C SER A 399 -1.60 -5.24 -5.54
N PRO A 400 -1.25 -5.59 -6.79
CA PRO A 400 -0.28 -6.63 -7.07
C PRO A 400 1.10 -6.33 -6.49
N ALA A 401 1.88 -7.38 -6.24
CA ALA A 401 3.28 -7.29 -5.83
C ALA A 401 4.17 -8.12 -6.78
N VAL A 402 5.42 -7.71 -6.91
CA VAL A 402 6.40 -8.38 -7.77
C VAL A 402 7.44 -9.09 -6.92
N ALA A 403 7.74 -10.34 -7.25
CA ALA A 403 8.77 -11.14 -6.62
C ALA A 403 9.66 -11.77 -7.70
N GLY A 404 10.73 -11.07 -8.08
CA GLY A 404 11.58 -11.47 -9.19
C GLY A 404 10.79 -11.52 -10.52
N LYS A 405 10.58 -12.73 -11.07
CA LYS A 405 9.80 -12.96 -12.30
C LYS A 405 8.33 -13.30 -12.04
N ARG A 406 7.90 -13.28 -10.78
CA ARG A 406 6.55 -13.67 -10.37
C ARG A 406 5.71 -12.43 -10.04
N LEU A 407 4.42 -12.50 -10.38
CA LEU A 407 3.41 -11.54 -9.99
C LEU A 407 2.49 -12.17 -8.95
N LEU A 408 2.38 -11.52 -7.79
CA LEU A 408 1.45 -11.92 -6.74
C LEU A 408 0.18 -11.09 -6.88
N ILE A 409 -0.95 -11.74 -7.10
CA ILE A 409 -2.28 -11.11 -7.15
C ILE A 409 -3.15 -11.71 -6.07
N ARG A 410 -3.88 -10.87 -5.35
CA ARG A 410 -4.73 -11.30 -4.25
C ARG A 410 -6.20 -10.93 -4.49
N SER A 411 -7.08 -11.89 -4.28
CA SER A 411 -8.49 -11.64 -4.01
C SER A 411 -8.79 -11.68 -2.51
N ASN A 412 -10.03 -11.41 -2.12
CA ASN A 412 -10.46 -11.60 -0.73
C ASN A 412 -10.54 -13.07 -0.29
N LYS A 413 -10.34 -14.03 -1.22
CA LYS A 413 -10.39 -15.48 -0.96
C LYS A 413 -9.05 -16.18 -1.14
N PHE A 414 -8.22 -15.72 -2.08
CA PHE A 414 -7.01 -16.42 -2.50
C PHE A 414 -5.85 -15.46 -2.73
N LEU A 415 -4.65 -15.99 -2.51
CA LEU A 415 -3.42 -15.44 -3.08
C LEU A 415 -2.99 -16.31 -4.26
N TYR A 416 -2.69 -15.67 -5.39
CA TYR A 416 -2.21 -16.29 -6.61
C TYR A 416 -0.75 -15.88 -6.86
N CYS A 417 0.07 -16.83 -7.26
CA CYS A 417 1.41 -16.57 -7.77
C CYS A 417 1.44 -16.89 -9.26
N LEU A 418 1.71 -15.90 -10.07
CA LEU A 418 1.74 -15.99 -11.52
C LEU A 418 3.18 -15.97 -12.02
N GLY A 419 3.49 -16.82 -12.98
CA GLY A 419 4.84 -17.03 -13.50
C GLY A 419 5.56 -18.19 -12.84
N ASN A 420 6.66 -18.62 -13.45
CA ASN A 420 7.46 -19.78 -13.04
C ASN A 420 8.62 -19.36 -12.13
#